data_69ee085e189b455cfd941b16c847e8e2
#
_entry.id   69ee085e189b455cfd941b16c847e8e2
#
_cell.length_a   1.000
_cell.length_b   1.000
_cell.length_c   1.000
_cell.angle_alpha   90.00
_cell.angle_beta   90.00
_cell.angle_gamma   90.00
#
_symmetry.space_group_name_H-M   'P 1'
#
loop_
_entity.id
_entity.type
_entity.pdbx_description
1 polymer ?
#
loop_
_entity_poly.entity_id
_entity_poly.type
_entity_poly.pdbx_seq_one_letter_code
_entity_poly.pdbx_strand_id
1 'polypeptide(L)'
;MKERSLAAWIKRYDAKAPESFQRDARFALYYLPARGFAEVGSVGSLCVIWQLAGDARFWKEKVSAAARGAGYRRCGTLCIRPAIRAYIRLFGYDIERTEQTKDGRARYHCRHKKTGKAGLVSPAFTYKRTGQPAYFVTWEP
;
A
#
# COMPACT_ATOMS: atom_id res chain seq x y z
N MET A 1 -20.94 2.58 -0.08
CA MET A 1 -20.01 3.45 0.66
C MET A 1 -20.44 4.91 0.53
N LYS A 2 -20.31 5.65 1.61
CA LYS A 2 -20.71 7.06 1.65
C LYS A 2 -19.76 7.92 0.81
N GLU A 3 -20.30 8.81 -0.01
CA GLU A 3 -19.53 9.80 -0.76
C GLU A 3 -18.99 10.89 0.16
N ARG A 4 -17.75 11.30 -0.07
CA ARG A 4 -17.10 12.37 0.68
C ARG A 4 -16.30 13.27 -0.27
N SER A 5 -16.15 14.54 0.10
CA SER A 5 -15.24 15.44 -0.61
C SER A 5 -13.80 15.01 -0.45
N LEU A 6 -12.92 15.48 -1.33
CA LEU A 6 -11.48 15.22 -1.21
C LEU A 6 -10.95 15.74 0.14
N ALA A 7 -11.37 16.93 0.56
CA ALA A 7 -10.98 17.49 1.85
C ALA A 7 -11.37 16.58 3.02
N ALA A 8 -12.57 16.00 2.98
CA ALA A 8 -13.03 15.06 4.00
C ALA A 8 -12.20 13.77 4.03
N TRP A 9 -11.81 13.26 2.86
CA TRP A 9 -10.91 12.08 2.77
C TRP A 9 -9.53 12.40 3.30
N ILE A 10 -8.98 13.57 3.00
CA ILE A 10 -7.67 14.02 3.53
C ILE A 10 -7.73 14.11 5.06
N LYS A 11 -8.80 14.63 5.61
CA LYS A 11 -8.99 14.69 7.08
C LYS A 11 -8.98 13.29 7.71
N ARG A 12 -9.62 12.30 7.05
CA ARG A 12 -9.58 10.91 7.52
C ARG A 12 -8.19 10.30 7.42
N TYR A 13 -7.46 10.61 6.36
CA TYR A 13 -6.07 10.20 6.21
C TYR A 13 -5.21 10.75 7.36
N ASP A 14 -5.31 12.04 7.63
CA ASP A 14 -4.53 12.72 8.68
C ASP A 14 -4.81 12.14 10.08
N ALA A 15 -6.03 11.69 10.31
CA ALA A 15 -6.41 11.10 11.59
C ALA A 15 -5.72 9.75 11.86
N LYS A 16 -5.27 9.04 10.84
CA LYS A 16 -4.71 7.68 10.94
C LYS A 16 -3.23 7.60 10.59
N ALA A 17 -2.76 8.47 9.71
CA ALA A 17 -1.38 8.44 9.25
C ALA A 17 -0.45 9.09 10.30
N PRO A 18 0.82 8.61 10.40
CA PRO A 18 1.78 9.22 11.33
C PRO A 18 2.24 10.61 10.89
N GLU A 19 2.04 10.96 9.63
CA GLU A 19 2.34 12.27 9.04
C GLU A 19 1.15 12.79 8.27
N SER A 20 0.94 14.12 8.30
CA SER A 20 -0.15 14.76 7.58
C SER A 20 0.02 14.60 6.07
N PHE A 21 -1.11 14.57 5.37
CA PHE A 21 -1.11 14.52 3.91
C PHE A 21 -0.39 15.74 3.33
N GLN A 22 0.55 15.47 2.43
CA GLN A 22 1.20 16.49 1.63
C GLN A 22 1.23 16.04 0.18
N ARG A 23 0.69 16.87 -0.70
CA ARG A 23 0.67 16.59 -2.13
C ARG A 23 2.10 16.54 -2.67
N ASP A 24 2.45 15.44 -3.32
CA ASP A 24 3.75 15.24 -3.94
C ASP A 24 3.60 15.34 -5.46
N ALA A 25 4.26 16.34 -6.06
CA ALA A 25 4.14 16.61 -7.49
C ALA A 25 4.71 15.50 -8.39
N ARG A 26 5.50 14.58 -7.83
CA ARG A 26 6.03 13.42 -8.57
C ARG A 26 4.95 12.38 -8.87
N PHE A 27 3.81 12.43 -8.15
CA PHE A 27 2.73 11.48 -8.27
C PHE A 27 1.46 12.14 -8.77
N ALA A 28 0.66 11.38 -9.51
CA ALA A 28 -0.68 11.82 -9.91
C ALA A 28 -1.67 11.49 -8.79
N LEU A 29 -2.58 12.42 -8.51
CA LEU A 29 -3.63 12.23 -7.52
C LEU A 29 -4.92 11.81 -8.22
N TYR A 30 -5.44 10.65 -7.82
CA TYR A 30 -6.73 10.13 -8.26
C TYR A 30 -7.72 10.19 -7.09
N TYR A 31 -8.93 10.63 -7.40
CA TYR A 31 -9.97 10.81 -6.37
C TYR A 31 -11.32 10.36 -6.90
N LEU A 32 -12.03 9.57 -6.08
CA LEU A 32 -13.42 9.19 -6.30
C LEU A 32 -14.18 9.39 -5.00
N PRO A 33 -15.32 10.12 -5.01
CA PRO A 33 -16.03 10.47 -3.77
C PRO A 33 -16.37 9.29 -2.87
N ALA A 34 -16.73 8.13 -3.46
CA ALA A 34 -17.13 6.95 -2.71
C ALA A 34 -15.95 6.02 -2.37
N ARG A 35 -14.75 6.25 -2.92
CA ARG A 35 -13.62 5.34 -2.82
C ARG A 35 -12.39 5.94 -2.14
N GLY A 36 -12.34 7.26 -2.02
CA GLY A 36 -11.20 7.95 -1.43
C GLY A 36 -10.23 8.48 -2.48
N PHE A 37 -8.94 8.47 -2.14
CA PHE A 37 -7.91 8.95 -3.06
C PHE A 37 -6.68 8.06 -3.03
N ALA A 38 -5.89 8.15 -4.11
CA ALA A 38 -4.58 7.53 -4.19
C ALA A 38 -3.63 8.41 -5.00
N GLU A 39 -2.43 8.65 -4.47
CA GLU A 39 -1.33 9.22 -5.23
C GLU A 39 -0.52 8.09 -5.83
N VAL A 40 -0.33 8.11 -7.15
CA VAL A 40 0.29 7.00 -7.89
C VAL A 40 1.35 7.55 -8.83
N GLY A 41 2.48 6.88 -8.90
CA GLY A 41 3.55 7.25 -9.83
C GLY A 41 4.65 6.20 -9.87
N SER A 42 5.70 6.51 -10.65
CA SER A 42 6.85 5.63 -10.78
C SER A 42 7.94 6.00 -9.79
N VAL A 43 8.49 4.99 -9.11
CA VAL A 43 9.73 5.13 -8.34
C VAL A 43 10.65 4.01 -8.81
N GLY A 44 11.70 4.39 -9.57
CA GLY A 44 12.53 3.41 -10.26
C GLY A 44 11.67 2.60 -11.24
N SER A 45 11.71 1.28 -11.13
CA SER A 45 10.93 0.35 -11.97
C SER A 45 9.57 -0.01 -11.38
N LEU A 46 9.22 0.56 -10.23
CA LEU A 46 7.97 0.24 -9.52
C LEU A 46 6.88 1.25 -9.86
N CYS A 47 5.64 0.76 -9.97
CA CYS A 47 4.45 1.59 -9.90
C CYS A 47 4.03 1.66 -8.43
N VAL A 48 4.08 2.85 -7.83
CA VAL A 48 3.93 3.03 -6.39
C VAL A 48 2.65 3.77 -6.06
N ILE A 49 1.93 3.28 -5.06
CA ILE A 49 0.89 4.02 -4.36
C ILE A 49 1.57 4.70 -3.17
N TRP A 50 1.64 6.05 -3.21
CA TRP A 50 2.39 6.82 -2.20
C TRP A 50 1.54 7.16 -0.98
N GLN A 51 0.40 7.80 -1.19
CA GLN A 51 -0.56 8.11 -0.14
C GLN A 51 -1.93 7.63 -0.57
N LEU A 52 -2.67 7.01 0.36
CA LEU A 52 -3.94 6.40 0.07
C LEU A 52 -4.90 6.56 1.24
N ALA A 53 -6.14 6.93 0.95
CA ALA A 53 -7.23 6.90 1.91
C ALA A 53 -8.46 6.27 1.28
N GLY A 54 -9.23 5.54 2.07
CA GLY A 54 -10.50 4.96 1.65
C GLY A 54 -10.40 3.47 1.34
N ASP A 55 -10.92 3.07 0.19
CA ASP A 55 -11.02 1.67 -0.20
C ASP A 55 -9.71 1.14 -0.80
N ALA A 56 -8.84 0.64 0.06
CA ALA A 56 -7.51 0.18 -0.35
C ALA A 56 -7.55 -0.98 -1.35
N ARG A 57 -8.54 -1.88 -1.23
CA ARG A 57 -8.68 -3.01 -2.16
C ARG A 57 -9.05 -2.52 -3.56
N PHE A 58 -9.99 -1.58 -3.62
CA PHE A 58 -10.38 -0.94 -4.88
C PHE A 58 -9.18 -0.28 -5.55
N TRP A 59 -8.43 0.54 -4.83
CA TRP A 59 -7.27 1.25 -5.37
C TRP A 59 -6.16 0.31 -5.79
N LYS A 60 -5.89 -0.74 -5.01
CA LYS A 60 -4.90 -1.75 -5.38
C LYS A 60 -5.27 -2.41 -6.71
N GLU A 61 -6.52 -2.80 -6.90
CA GLU A 61 -6.99 -3.42 -8.14
C GLU A 61 -6.87 -2.47 -9.34
N LYS A 62 -7.30 -1.22 -9.17
CA LYS A 62 -7.23 -0.21 -10.23
C LYS A 62 -5.80 0.11 -10.63
N VAL A 63 -4.94 0.32 -9.65
CA VAL A 63 -3.52 0.63 -9.89
C VAL A 63 -2.81 -0.58 -10.50
N SER A 64 -3.10 -1.78 -10.03
CA SER A 64 -2.53 -3.02 -10.60
C SER A 64 -2.90 -3.19 -12.08
N ALA A 65 -4.16 -2.96 -12.44
CA ALA A 65 -4.62 -3.05 -13.83
C ALA A 65 -3.91 -2.01 -14.71
N ALA A 66 -3.82 -0.77 -14.25
CA ALA A 66 -3.13 0.30 -14.98
C ALA A 66 -1.63 0.02 -15.12
N ALA A 67 -0.99 -0.46 -14.06
CA ALA A 67 0.43 -0.82 -14.06
C ALA A 67 0.72 -1.95 -15.03
N ARG A 68 -0.11 -2.98 -15.05
CA ARG A 68 0.01 -4.10 -15.98
C ARG A 68 -0.10 -3.62 -17.44
N GLY A 69 -1.08 -2.76 -17.71
CA GLY A 69 -1.26 -2.19 -19.05
C GLY A 69 -0.10 -1.31 -19.50
N ALA A 70 0.58 -0.67 -18.56
CA ALA A 70 1.75 0.18 -18.83
C ALA A 70 3.08 -0.59 -18.83
N GLY A 71 3.07 -1.91 -18.59
CA GLY A 71 4.25 -2.75 -18.65
C GLY A 71 5.05 -2.85 -17.35
N TYR A 72 4.54 -2.37 -16.24
CA TYR A 72 5.20 -2.55 -14.94
C TYR A 72 5.13 -4.01 -14.50
N ARG A 73 6.23 -4.53 -14.01
CA ARG A 73 6.30 -5.89 -13.47
C ARG A 73 5.99 -5.96 -11.99
N ARG A 74 6.10 -4.83 -11.28
CA ARG A 74 5.84 -4.73 -9.84
C ARG A 74 5.21 -3.42 -9.48
N CYS A 75 4.31 -3.51 -8.49
CA CYS A 75 3.77 -2.36 -7.77
C CYS A 75 4.32 -2.34 -6.35
N GLY A 76 4.25 -1.20 -5.68
CA GLY A 76 4.70 -1.08 -4.30
C GLY A 76 3.95 -0.03 -3.51
N THR A 77 3.99 -0.15 -2.20
CA THR A 77 3.44 0.84 -1.27
C THR A 77 4.07 0.69 0.12
N LEU A 78 4.01 1.74 0.93
CA LEU A 78 4.31 1.64 2.35
C LEU A 78 3.03 1.30 3.11
N CYS A 79 3.11 0.33 4.01
CA CYS A 79 2.00 -0.09 4.85
C CYS A 79 2.37 0.12 6.33
N ILE A 80 1.51 0.86 7.04
CA ILE A 80 1.73 1.19 8.45
C ILE A 80 0.60 0.52 9.25
N ARG A 81 0.65 -0.80 9.32
CA ARG A 81 -0.36 -1.60 10.03
C ARG A 81 0.31 -2.50 11.05
N PRO A 82 -0.01 -2.36 12.35
CA PRO A 82 0.59 -3.22 13.38
C PRO A 82 0.26 -4.70 13.18
N ALA A 83 -0.94 -5.01 12.68
CA ALA A 83 -1.38 -6.38 12.40
C ALA A 83 -1.08 -6.78 10.95
N ILE A 84 0.17 -6.71 10.52
CA ILE A 84 0.56 -6.90 9.11
C ILE A 84 0.14 -8.26 8.55
N ARG A 85 0.20 -9.32 9.34
CA ARG A 85 -0.20 -10.67 8.88
C ARG A 85 -1.69 -10.74 8.54
N ALA A 86 -2.53 -10.14 9.38
CA ALA A 86 -3.97 -10.05 9.11
C ALA A 86 -4.25 -9.22 7.86
N TYR A 87 -3.48 -8.17 7.66
CA TYR A 87 -3.61 -7.30 6.49
C TYR A 87 -3.25 -8.02 5.19
N ILE A 88 -2.18 -8.83 5.21
CA ILE A 88 -1.79 -9.69 4.08
C ILE A 88 -2.96 -10.61 3.68
N ARG A 89 -3.59 -11.26 4.66
CA ARG A 89 -4.72 -12.16 4.43
C ARG A 89 -5.95 -11.42 3.90
N LEU A 90 -6.19 -10.22 4.40
CA LEU A 90 -7.30 -9.38 3.95
C LEU A 90 -7.25 -9.12 2.44
N PHE A 91 -6.05 -8.95 1.89
CA PHE A 91 -5.85 -8.74 0.46
C PHE A 91 -5.82 -10.04 -0.36
N GLY A 92 -6.06 -11.17 0.27
CA GLY A 92 -6.19 -12.46 -0.39
C GLY A 92 -4.87 -13.21 -0.62
N TYR A 93 -3.83 -12.88 0.14
CA TYR A 93 -2.55 -13.57 0.05
C TYR A 93 -2.36 -14.57 1.19
N ASP A 94 -1.71 -15.69 0.84
CA ASP A 94 -1.15 -16.61 1.82
C ASP A 94 0.32 -16.27 2.05
N ILE A 95 0.78 -16.46 3.27
CA ILE A 95 2.20 -16.35 3.60
C ILE A 95 2.83 -17.72 3.33
N GLU A 96 3.68 -17.78 2.31
CA GLU A 96 4.38 -19.02 1.94
C GLU A 96 5.64 -19.25 2.76
N ARG A 97 6.36 -18.17 3.06
CA ARG A 97 7.62 -18.25 3.77
C ARG A 97 7.84 -16.99 4.59
N THR A 98 8.37 -17.17 5.78
CA THR A 98 8.77 -16.08 6.68
C THR A 98 10.28 -16.15 6.86
N GLU A 99 10.96 -15.03 6.71
CA GLU A 99 12.39 -14.95 6.99
C GLU A 99 12.68 -13.80 7.96
N GLN A 100 13.65 -14.03 8.85
CA GLN A 100 14.09 -13.01 9.80
C GLN A 100 15.05 -12.05 9.11
N THR A 101 14.87 -10.76 9.37
CA THR A 101 15.79 -9.72 8.92
C THR A 101 16.79 -9.39 10.05
N LYS A 102 17.83 -8.62 9.71
CA LYS A 102 18.88 -8.25 10.68
C LYS A 102 18.36 -7.46 11.87
N ASP A 103 17.26 -6.72 11.69
CA ASP A 103 16.65 -5.92 12.76
C ASP A 103 15.68 -6.72 13.65
N GLY A 104 15.58 -8.03 13.45
CA GLY A 104 14.70 -8.90 14.20
C GLY A 104 13.25 -8.92 13.75
N ARG A 105 12.91 -8.14 12.72
CA ARG A 105 11.56 -8.13 12.14
C ARG A 105 11.46 -9.15 11.01
N ALA A 106 10.25 -9.62 10.74
CA ALA A 106 10.02 -10.65 9.74
C ALA A 106 9.74 -10.05 8.37
N ARG A 107 10.26 -10.72 7.33
CA ARG A 107 9.88 -10.51 5.93
C ARG A 107 8.98 -11.65 5.51
N TYR A 108 7.89 -11.33 4.83
CA TYR A 108 6.90 -12.32 4.41
C TYR A 108 6.89 -12.45 2.90
N HIS A 109 7.11 -13.68 2.42
CA HIS A 109 6.94 -14.04 1.02
C HIS A 109 5.54 -14.59 0.84
N CYS A 110 4.77 -13.98 -0.04
CA CYS A 110 3.34 -14.20 -0.15
C CYS A 110 2.93 -14.61 -1.57
N ARG A 111 1.79 -15.28 -1.66
CA ARG A 111 1.19 -15.65 -2.94
C ARG A 111 -0.31 -15.45 -2.88
N HIS A 112 -0.86 -14.81 -3.90
CA HIS A 112 -2.29 -14.56 -3.98
C HIS A 112 -3.04 -15.87 -4.21
N LYS A 113 -4.07 -16.13 -3.41
CA LYS A 113 -4.84 -17.39 -3.42
C LYS A 113 -5.50 -17.67 -4.76
N LYS A 114 -6.03 -16.62 -5.42
CA LYS A 114 -6.78 -16.79 -6.66
C LYS A 114 -5.92 -16.70 -7.91
N THR A 115 -4.93 -15.81 -7.93
CA THR A 115 -4.14 -15.52 -9.13
C THR A 115 -2.79 -16.21 -9.16
N GLY A 116 -2.29 -16.68 -8.02
CA GLY A 116 -0.95 -17.22 -7.88
C GLY A 116 0.17 -16.17 -7.97
N LYS A 117 -0.17 -14.89 -8.02
CA LYS A 117 0.81 -13.82 -8.14
C LYS A 117 1.57 -13.60 -6.85
N ALA A 118 2.87 -13.31 -6.96
CA ALA A 118 3.73 -13.12 -5.81
C ALA A 118 3.53 -11.75 -5.16
N GLY A 119 3.74 -11.72 -3.84
CA GLY A 119 3.83 -10.51 -3.04
C GLY A 119 4.96 -10.62 -2.04
N LEU A 120 5.53 -9.49 -1.65
CA LEU A 120 6.61 -9.44 -0.67
C LEU A 120 6.34 -8.30 0.30
N VAL A 121 6.40 -8.61 1.59
CA VAL A 121 6.23 -7.62 2.66
C VAL A 121 7.53 -7.58 3.45
N SER A 122 8.26 -6.48 3.36
CA SER A 122 9.57 -6.31 3.99
C SER A 122 9.53 -5.24 5.06
N PRO A 123 10.20 -5.44 6.21
CA PRO A 123 10.37 -4.36 7.18
C PRO A 123 11.09 -3.18 6.53
N ALA A 124 10.55 -1.96 6.71
CA ALA A 124 11.17 -0.76 6.20
C ALA A 124 11.83 0.04 7.34
N PHE A 125 11.01 0.68 8.15
CA PHE A 125 11.49 1.47 9.28
C PHE A 125 10.40 1.57 10.34
N THR A 126 10.72 2.22 11.46
CA THR A 126 9.75 2.53 12.52
C THR A 126 9.72 4.05 12.68
N TYR A 127 8.52 4.63 12.70
CA TYR A 127 8.37 6.07 12.94
C TYR A 127 8.77 6.40 14.37
N LYS A 128 9.79 7.25 14.54
CA LYS A 128 10.33 7.59 15.87
C LYS A 128 9.29 8.24 16.77
N ARG A 129 8.47 9.12 16.21
CA ARG A 129 7.48 9.87 16.98
C ARG A 129 6.33 9.01 17.52
N THR A 130 5.87 8.04 16.77
CA THR A 130 4.69 7.24 17.10
C THR A 130 5.00 5.81 17.49
N GLY A 131 6.22 5.32 17.18
CA GLY A 131 6.58 3.92 17.37
C GLY A 131 5.93 2.97 16.37
N GLN A 132 5.22 3.49 15.36
CA GLN A 132 4.53 2.67 14.37
C GLN A 132 5.52 2.02 13.41
N PRO A 133 5.44 0.69 13.21
CA PRO A 133 6.28 0.01 12.23
C PRO A 133 5.75 0.26 10.82
N ALA A 134 6.67 0.48 9.89
CA ALA A 134 6.37 0.58 8.46
C ALA A 134 6.93 -0.62 7.72
N TYR A 135 6.15 -1.14 6.78
CA TYR A 135 6.53 -2.22 5.89
C TYR A 135 6.49 -1.73 4.46
N PHE A 136 7.46 -2.15 3.66
CA PHE A 136 7.42 -1.94 2.23
C PHE A 136 6.79 -3.17 1.59
N VAL A 137 5.70 -2.96 0.87
CA VAL A 137 4.93 -4.03 0.24
C VAL A 137 5.09 -3.93 -1.27
N THR A 138 5.47 -5.03 -1.91
CA THR A 138 5.49 -5.12 -3.36
C THR A 138 4.65 -6.30 -3.82
N TRP A 139 4.08 -6.19 -5.02
CA TRP A 139 3.27 -7.27 -5.59
C TRP A 139 3.33 -7.24 -7.12
N GLU A 140 3.10 -8.40 -7.72
CA GLU A 140 2.88 -8.51 -9.17
C GLU A 140 1.48 -7.95 -9.50
N PRO A 141 1.39 -7.01 -10.44
CA PRO A 141 0.09 -6.44 -10.81
C PRO A 141 -0.84 -7.37 -11.57
#